data_2c8e8fc2aa3410463b3b135cb8fc786e
#
_entry.id   2c8e8fc2aa3410463b3b135cb8fc786e
#
_cell.length_a   1.000
_cell.length_b   1.000
_cell.length_c   1.000
_cell.angle_alpha   90.00
_cell.angle_beta   90.00
_cell.angle_gamma   90.00
#
_symmetry.space_group_name_H-M   'P 1'
#
loop_
_entity.id
_entity.type
_entity.pdbx_description
1 polymer ?
#
loop_
_entity_poly.entity_id
_entity_poly.type
_entity_poly.pdbx_seq_one_letter_code
_entity_poly.pdbx_strand_id
1 'polypeptide(L)'
;MSFGVRLATILAVGCGFWCASHLYQRWRYAALEHEDKAMLQARPGDADRDKWIDAVKREAVNYGVSPSTLISLGSKGCIGAKLSMLGDTGAYLRHHNPPLASEIALVYPYLLASWVGTLISVPYAVLLATSVALGQEDIRFRIAPVPMLILFAVSGAVSSPWGAYTWAIITVPCAAVFALISFAMKRIGGISWHAGDYLTLAIALMAVLSVGTVFEFLAIHLLCACALELAIRFIPACARLKDNVPYNAVLSVSLVGATIIAILKGNLL
;
A
#
# COMPACT_ATOMS: atom_id res chain seq x y z
N MET A 1 26.18 14.64 -6.30
CA MET A 1 25.16 15.02 -7.30
C MET A 1 24.93 16.52 -7.25
N SER A 2 24.95 17.27 -8.37
CA SER A 2 24.66 18.72 -8.37
C SER A 2 23.21 18.99 -7.94
N PHE A 3 22.96 20.20 -7.41
CA PHE A 3 21.62 20.60 -6.97
C PHE A 3 20.56 20.44 -8.09
N GLY A 4 20.87 20.89 -9.31
CA GLY A 4 19.96 20.78 -10.44
C GLY A 4 19.61 19.35 -10.81
N VAL A 5 20.60 18.44 -10.82
CA VAL A 5 20.38 17.02 -11.10
C VAL A 5 19.54 16.38 -9.98
N ARG A 6 19.79 16.73 -8.73
CA ARG A 6 18.98 16.24 -7.60
C ARG A 6 17.54 16.69 -7.71
N LEU A 7 17.29 17.98 -7.96
CA LEU A 7 15.94 18.51 -8.13
C LEU A 7 15.22 17.83 -9.29
N ALA A 8 15.87 17.68 -10.44
CA ALA A 8 15.30 16.97 -11.59
C ALA A 8 14.95 15.52 -11.25
N THR A 9 15.81 14.83 -10.51
CA THR A 9 15.54 13.44 -10.05
C THR A 9 14.34 13.38 -9.11
N ILE A 10 14.24 14.29 -8.14
CA ILE A 10 13.09 14.35 -7.21
C ILE A 10 11.78 14.52 -7.98
N LEU A 11 11.76 15.47 -8.91
CA LEU A 11 10.56 15.72 -9.73
C LEU A 11 10.25 14.55 -10.64
N ALA A 12 11.25 13.98 -11.33
CA ALA A 12 11.04 12.85 -12.23
C ALA A 12 10.55 11.61 -11.49
N VAL A 13 11.16 11.26 -10.36
CA VAL A 13 10.77 10.09 -9.56
C VAL A 13 9.44 10.38 -8.86
N GLY A 14 9.30 11.48 -8.11
CA GLY A 14 8.12 11.79 -7.33
C GLY A 14 6.87 11.99 -8.18
N CYS A 15 6.92 12.86 -9.17
CA CYS A 15 5.78 13.09 -10.06
C CYS A 15 5.52 11.88 -10.98
N GLY A 16 6.58 11.20 -11.44
CA GLY A 16 6.46 10.00 -12.26
C GLY A 16 5.71 8.87 -11.54
N PHE A 17 6.07 8.59 -10.29
CA PHE A 17 5.37 7.59 -9.48
C PHE A 17 3.94 8.00 -9.14
N TRP A 18 3.71 9.28 -8.80
CA TRP A 18 2.37 9.79 -8.59
C TRP A 18 1.49 9.62 -9.83
N CYS A 19 1.99 10.02 -11.00
CA CYS A 19 1.26 9.84 -12.27
C CYS A 19 1.00 8.36 -12.56
N ALA A 20 2.01 7.50 -12.42
CA ALA A 20 1.88 6.07 -12.68
C ALA A 20 0.86 5.40 -11.75
N SER A 21 0.92 5.70 -10.45
CA SER A 21 -0.05 5.21 -9.46
C SER A 21 -1.46 5.71 -9.78
N HIS A 22 -1.61 6.99 -10.10
CA HIS A 22 -2.89 7.58 -10.46
C HIS A 22 -3.51 6.95 -11.73
N LEU A 23 -2.70 6.75 -12.77
CA LEU A 23 -3.15 6.10 -14.01
C LEU A 23 -3.52 4.63 -13.75
N TYR A 24 -2.72 3.91 -12.96
CA TYR A 24 -3.02 2.53 -12.57
C TYR A 24 -4.34 2.44 -11.80
N GLN A 25 -4.57 3.35 -10.85
CA GLN A 25 -5.82 3.40 -10.09
C GLN A 25 -7.02 3.63 -11.00
N ARG A 26 -6.94 4.61 -11.92
CA ARG A 26 -8.01 4.87 -12.89
C ARG A 26 -8.31 3.67 -13.78
N TRP A 27 -7.25 3.02 -14.27
CA TRP A 27 -7.41 1.80 -15.05
C TRP A 27 -8.06 0.68 -14.23
N ARG A 28 -7.63 0.51 -12.99
CA ARG A 28 -8.19 -0.51 -12.09
C ARG A 28 -9.66 -0.27 -11.78
N TYR A 29 -10.04 0.99 -11.54
CA TYR A 29 -11.44 1.34 -11.33
C TYR A 29 -12.29 1.04 -12.56
N ALA A 30 -11.85 1.42 -13.74
CA ALA A 30 -12.58 1.15 -14.98
C ALA A 30 -12.76 -0.37 -15.22
N ALA A 31 -11.75 -1.19 -14.91
CA ALA A 31 -11.83 -2.64 -15.00
C ALA A 31 -12.86 -3.23 -14.03
N LEU A 32 -12.84 -2.79 -12.76
CA LEU A 32 -13.79 -3.22 -11.73
C LEU A 32 -15.22 -2.79 -12.07
N GLU A 33 -15.40 -1.58 -12.56
CA GLU A 33 -16.71 -1.08 -12.98
C GLU A 33 -17.28 -1.89 -14.16
N HIS A 34 -16.42 -2.30 -15.08
CA HIS A 34 -16.84 -3.16 -16.18
C HIS A 34 -17.26 -4.56 -15.71
N GLU A 35 -16.50 -5.16 -14.80
CA GLU A 35 -16.81 -6.46 -14.20
C GLU A 35 -18.15 -6.42 -13.45
N ASP A 36 -18.38 -5.39 -12.64
CA ASP A 36 -19.62 -5.23 -11.91
C ASP A 36 -20.85 -5.08 -12.82
N LYS A 37 -20.73 -4.32 -13.89
CA LYS A 37 -21.79 -4.16 -14.86
C LYS A 37 -22.14 -5.50 -15.53
N ALA A 38 -21.12 -6.31 -15.85
CA ALA A 38 -21.32 -7.63 -16.41
C ALA A 38 -22.07 -8.55 -15.43
N MET A 39 -21.66 -8.56 -14.14
CA MET A 39 -22.32 -9.38 -13.12
C MET A 39 -23.77 -8.96 -12.83
N LEU A 40 -24.04 -7.64 -12.85
CA LEU A 40 -25.40 -7.13 -12.67
C LEU A 40 -26.33 -7.48 -13.84
N GLN A 41 -25.79 -7.57 -15.06
CA GLN A 41 -26.52 -7.93 -16.27
C GLN A 41 -26.69 -9.45 -16.45
N ALA A 42 -25.91 -10.25 -15.74
CA ALA A 42 -25.99 -11.70 -15.78
C ALA A 42 -27.36 -12.19 -15.27
N ARG A 43 -27.81 -13.34 -15.78
CA ARG A 43 -29.13 -13.89 -15.42
C ARG A 43 -29.18 -14.30 -13.96
N PRO A 44 -30.33 -14.11 -13.27
CA PRO A 44 -30.55 -14.71 -11.95
C PRO A 44 -30.37 -16.24 -12.04
N GLY A 45 -29.62 -16.82 -11.08
CA GLY A 45 -29.26 -18.24 -11.07
C GLY A 45 -27.97 -18.57 -11.79
N ASP A 46 -27.27 -17.59 -12.36
CA ASP A 46 -25.89 -17.75 -12.82
C ASP A 46 -24.97 -17.93 -11.59
N ALA A 47 -24.21 -19.02 -11.58
CA ALA A 47 -23.37 -19.38 -10.42
C ALA A 47 -22.32 -18.34 -10.07
N ASP A 48 -21.78 -17.64 -11.05
CA ASP A 48 -20.76 -16.61 -10.82
C ASP A 48 -21.41 -15.32 -10.30
N ARG A 49 -22.59 -14.97 -10.81
CA ARG A 49 -23.39 -13.87 -10.30
C ARG A 49 -23.82 -14.11 -8.83
N ASP A 50 -24.26 -15.31 -8.51
CA ASP A 50 -24.71 -15.65 -7.17
C ASP A 50 -23.53 -15.63 -6.17
N LYS A 51 -22.37 -16.16 -6.55
CA LYS A 51 -21.13 -16.04 -5.77
C LYS A 51 -20.72 -14.57 -5.56
N TRP A 52 -20.84 -13.76 -6.60
CA TRP A 52 -20.54 -12.34 -6.52
C TRP A 52 -21.52 -11.61 -5.58
N ILE A 53 -22.84 -11.88 -5.67
CA ILE A 53 -23.84 -11.32 -4.74
C ILE A 53 -23.55 -11.75 -3.30
N ASP A 54 -23.15 -12.99 -3.06
CA ASP A 54 -22.83 -13.46 -1.71
C ASP A 54 -21.52 -12.84 -1.18
N ALA A 55 -20.56 -12.56 -2.04
CA ALA A 55 -19.39 -11.79 -1.67
C ALA A 55 -19.78 -10.35 -1.30
N VAL A 56 -20.63 -9.70 -2.10
CA VAL A 56 -21.16 -8.36 -1.81
C VAL A 56 -21.89 -8.32 -0.46
N LYS A 57 -22.70 -9.33 -0.16
CA LYS A 57 -23.44 -9.41 1.12
C LYS A 57 -22.47 -9.55 2.31
N ARG A 58 -21.46 -10.41 2.19
CA ARG A 58 -20.45 -10.58 3.26
C ARG A 58 -19.69 -9.28 3.52
N GLU A 59 -19.23 -8.65 2.47
CA GLU A 59 -18.53 -7.36 2.58
C GLU A 59 -19.43 -6.28 3.18
N ALA A 60 -20.69 -6.21 2.78
CA ALA A 60 -21.64 -5.26 3.34
C ALA A 60 -21.75 -5.37 4.86
N VAL A 61 -21.76 -6.60 5.40
CA VAL A 61 -21.78 -6.84 6.84
C VAL A 61 -20.49 -6.35 7.49
N ASN A 62 -19.34 -6.67 6.91
CA ASN A 62 -18.01 -6.26 7.42
C ASN A 62 -17.87 -4.74 7.52
N TYR A 63 -18.53 -4.00 6.63
CA TYR A 63 -18.46 -2.54 6.60
C TYR A 63 -19.66 -1.82 7.20
N GLY A 64 -20.58 -2.54 7.84
CA GLY A 64 -21.78 -1.96 8.45
C GLY A 64 -22.69 -1.24 7.45
N VAL A 65 -22.68 -1.65 6.18
CA VAL A 65 -23.46 -1.07 5.09
C VAL A 65 -24.56 -2.09 4.69
N SER A 66 -25.76 -1.60 4.35
CA SER A 66 -26.80 -2.54 3.90
C SER A 66 -26.44 -3.15 2.54
N PRO A 67 -26.64 -4.47 2.34
CA PRO A 67 -26.43 -5.11 1.05
C PRO A 67 -27.21 -4.46 -0.10
N SER A 68 -28.43 -3.99 0.17
CA SER A 68 -29.26 -3.27 -0.79
C SER A 68 -28.64 -1.94 -1.22
N THR A 69 -27.96 -1.24 -0.32
CA THR A 69 -27.24 -0.01 -0.63
C THR A 69 -26.05 -0.31 -1.55
N LEU A 70 -25.30 -1.39 -1.29
CA LEU A 70 -24.22 -1.83 -2.14
C LEU A 70 -24.70 -2.20 -3.54
N ILE A 71 -25.76 -3.00 -3.63
CA ILE A 71 -26.36 -3.42 -4.89
C ILE A 71 -26.91 -2.22 -5.66
N SER A 72 -27.58 -1.28 -4.98
CA SER A 72 -28.07 -0.04 -5.60
C SER A 72 -26.95 0.85 -6.14
N LEU A 73 -25.82 0.93 -5.44
CA LEU A 73 -24.64 1.63 -5.93
C LEU A 73 -24.00 0.91 -7.11
N GLY A 74 -24.05 -0.42 -7.13
CA GLY A 74 -23.56 -1.23 -8.22
C GLY A 74 -24.37 -1.11 -9.49
N SER A 75 -25.70 -0.96 -9.37
CA SER A 75 -26.55 -0.64 -10.53
C SER A 75 -26.12 0.66 -11.22
N LYS A 76 -25.35 1.51 -10.54
CA LYS A 76 -24.72 2.72 -11.05
C LYS A 76 -23.24 2.52 -11.45
N GLY A 77 -22.78 1.28 -11.54
CA GLY A 77 -21.41 0.97 -11.93
C GLY A 77 -20.37 1.15 -10.80
N CYS A 78 -20.75 0.91 -9.56
CA CYS A 78 -19.90 1.24 -8.41
C CYS A 78 -19.58 0.09 -7.46
N ILE A 79 -20.10 -1.12 -7.66
CA ILE A 79 -20.01 -2.18 -6.63
C ILE A 79 -18.60 -2.71 -6.44
N GLY A 80 -17.91 -3.12 -7.49
CA GLY A 80 -16.60 -3.72 -7.34
C GLY A 80 -15.55 -2.73 -6.87
N ALA A 81 -15.60 -1.50 -7.37
CA ALA A 81 -14.78 -0.44 -6.84
C ALA A 81 -15.03 -0.25 -5.35
N LYS A 82 -16.29 -0.34 -4.91
CA LYS A 82 -16.67 -0.24 -3.53
C LYS A 82 -16.20 -1.43 -2.69
N LEU A 83 -16.35 -2.63 -3.18
CA LEU A 83 -15.83 -3.83 -2.53
C LEU A 83 -14.32 -3.77 -2.37
N SER A 84 -13.62 -3.34 -3.42
CA SER A 84 -12.18 -3.17 -3.40
C SER A 84 -11.71 -2.08 -2.44
N MET A 85 -12.54 -1.07 -2.21
CA MET A 85 -12.26 0.04 -1.30
C MET A 85 -12.78 -0.20 0.10
N LEU A 86 -13.40 -1.34 0.31
CA LEU A 86 -13.75 -1.81 1.63
C LEU A 86 -14.59 -0.82 2.43
N GLY A 87 -15.74 -0.50 1.86
CA GLY A 87 -16.77 0.22 2.57
C GLY A 87 -16.59 1.72 2.66
N ASP A 88 -15.61 2.32 2.02
CA ASP A 88 -15.57 3.76 1.92
C ASP A 88 -16.26 4.30 0.66
N THR A 89 -17.59 4.38 0.71
CA THR A 89 -18.37 5.02 -0.34
C THR A 89 -17.94 6.48 -0.56
N GLY A 90 -17.54 7.16 0.50
CA GLY A 90 -17.02 8.51 0.41
C GLY A 90 -15.67 8.58 -0.31
N ALA A 91 -14.78 7.60 -0.06
CA ALA A 91 -13.50 7.52 -0.77
C ALA A 91 -13.71 7.19 -2.25
N TYR A 92 -14.64 6.27 -2.57
CA TYR A 92 -15.00 5.98 -3.96
C TYR A 92 -15.55 7.22 -4.68
N LEU A 93 -16.51 7.92 -4.09
CA LEU A 93 -17.08 9.12 -4.68
C LEU A 93 -16.05 10.24 -4.82
N ARG A 94 -15.14 10.40 -3.85
CA ARG A 94 -14.03 11.34 -3.93
C ARG A 94 -13.02 10.95 -5.01
N HIS A 95 -12.82 9.65 -5.24
CA HIS A 95 -11.91 9.19 -6.29
C HIS A 95 -12.48 9.40 -7.69
N HIS A 96 -13.79 9.18 -7.89
CA HIS A 96 -14.44 9.44 -9.18
C HIS A 96 -14.52 10.93 -9.51
N ASN A 97 -14.72 11.77 -8.50
CA ASN A 97 -14.80 13.23 -8.64
C ASN A 97 -13.96 13.89 -7.54
N PRO A 98 -12.67 13.58 -7.39
CA PRO A 98 -11.88 14.22 -6.36
C PRO A 98 -11.74 15.70 -6.69
N PRO A 99 -11.83 16.59 -5.69
CA PRO A 99 -11.44 17.98 -5.88
C PRO A 99 -9.96 18.00 -6.31
N LEU A 100 -9.63 18.78 -7.34
CA LEU A 100 -8.26 18.88 -7.87
C LEU A 100 -7.22 19.13 -6.78
N ALA A 101 -7.57 19.94 -5.79
CA ALA A 101 -6.70 20.23 -4.64
C ALA A 101 -6.33 18.97 -3.82
N SER A 102 -7.25 18.01 -3.66
CA SER A 102 -6.94 16.77 -2.94
C SER A 102 -6.06 15.82 -3.77
N GLU A 103 -6.19 15.81 -5.08
CA GLU A 103 -5.31 15.03 -5.96
C GLU A 103 -3.89 15.59 -5.98
N ILE A 104 -3.76 16.92 -6.07
CA ILE A 104 -2.45 17.59 -6.01
C ILE A 104 -1.79 17.36 -4.65
N ALA A 105 -2.54 17.38 -3.55
CA ALA A 105 -2.00 17.09 -2.24
C ALA A 105 -1.39 15.68 -2.13
N LEU A 106 -1.88 14.72 -2.90
CA LEU A 106 -1.34 13.35 -2.93
C LEU A 106 0.05 13.24 -3.58
N VAL A 107 0.54 14.27 -4.27
CA VAL A 107 1.89 14.27 -4.82
C VAL A 107 2.96 14.45 -3.73
N TYR A 108 2.64 15.15 -2.63
CA TYR A 108 3.61 15.47 -1.58
C TYR A 108 4.32 14.27 -0.96
N PRO A 109 3.65 13.16 -0.59
CA PRO A 109 4.32 11.98 -0.05
C PRO A 109 5.37 11.42 -1.01
N TYR A 110 5.09 11.43 -2.31
CA TYR A 110 6.04 10.96 -3.34
C TYR A 110 7.24 11.89 -3.49
N LEU A 111 7.01 13.21 -3.47
CA LEU A 111 8.09 14.19 -3.53
C LEU A 111 8.97 14.11 -2.29
N LEU A 112 8.38 13.99 -1.10
CA LEU A 112 9.10 13.82 0.16
C LEU A 112 9.95 12.53 0.13
N ALA A 113 9.35 11.40 -0.23
CA ALA A 113 10.04 10.13 -0.32
C ALA A 113 11.19 10.18 -1.33
N SER A 114 10.95 10.75 -2.50
CA SER A 114 11.98 10.93 -3.53
C SER A 114 13.10 11.85 -3.06
N TRP A 115 12.78 12.95 -2.41
CA TRP A 115 13.77 13.87 -1.84
C TRP A 115 14.65 13.17 -0.81
N VAL A 116 14.05 12.53 0.18
CA VAL A 116 14.76 11.78 1.21
C VAL A 116 15.65 10.70 0.59
N GLY A 117 15.12 9.93 -0.35
CA GLY A 117 15.86 8.86 -1.03
C GLY A 117 17.03 9.37 -1.85
N THR A 118 16.93 10.53 -2.53
CA THR A 118 18.05 11.10 -3.32
C THR A 118 19.21 11.57 -2.46
N LEU A 119 19.02 11.72 -1.16
CA LEU A 119 20.12 11.98 -0.22
C LEU A 119 21.03 10.75 -0.06
N ILE A 120 20.51 9.55 -0.34
CA ILE A 120 21.25 8.29 -0.34
C ILE A 120 21.69 7.94 -1.75
N SER A 121 20.72 7.63 -2.63
CA SER A 121 20.96 7.28 -4.03
C SER A 121 19.67 7.39 -4.86
N VAL A 122 19.82 7.41 -6.19
CA VAL A 122 18.67 7.40 -7.10
C VAL A 122 17.82 6.11 -6.96
N PRO A 123 18.42 4.88 -6.93
CA PRO A 123 17.64 3.67 -6.67
C PRO A 123 16.91 3.69 -5.33
N TYR A 124 17.50 4.29 -4.31
CA TYR A 124 16.85 4.42 -3.00
C TYR A 124 15.67 5.40 -3.05
N ALA A 125 15.73 6.46 -3.86
CA ALA A 125 14.60 7.35 -4.11
C ALA A 125 13.44 6.60 -4.79
N VAL A 126 13.75 5.74 -5.76
CA VAL A 126 12.76 4.84 -6.40
C VAL A 126 12.16 3.88 -5.38
N LEU A 127 12.98 3.29 -4.51
CA LEU A 127 12.52 2.41 -3.43
C LEU A 127 11.49 3.10 -2.54
N LEU A 128 11.82 4.30 -2.02
CA LEU A 128 10.93 5.04 -1.14
C LEU A 128 9.64 5.50 -1.86
N ALA A 129 9.75 5.98 -3.08
CA ALA A 129 8.57 6.38 -3.87
C ALA A 129 7.66 5.17 -4.15
N THR A 130 8.24 4.00 -4.43
CA THR A 130 7.47 2.76 -4.62
C THR A 130 6.78 2.32 -3.32
N SER A 131 7.43 2.47 -2.16
CA SER A 131 6.79 2.17 -0.87
C SER A 131 5.58 3.06 -0.61
N VAL A 132 5.64 4.35 -0.97
CA VAL A 132 4.50 5.26 -0.89
C VAL A 132 3.38 4.82 -1.83
N ALA A 133 3.70 4.41 -3.06
CA ALA A 133 2.73 3.88 -4.00
C ALA A 133 2.02 2.63 -3.46
N LEU A 134 2.78 1.66 -2.94
CA LEU A 134 2.22 0.46 -2.28
C LEU A 134 1.32 0.82 -1.10
N GLY A 135 1.73 1.78 -0.27
CA GLY A 135 0.93 2.27 0.85
C GLY A 135 -0.39 2.90 0.40
N GLN A 136 -0.38 3.69 -0.67
CA GLN A 136 -1.61 4.30 -1.21
C GLN A 136 -2.53 3.26 -1.85
N GLU A 137 -2.00 2.28 -2.58
CA GLU A 137 -2.77 1.17 -3.13
C GLU A 137 -3.41 0.33 -2.02
N ASP A 138 -2.67 0.09 -0.95
CA ASP A 138 -3.17 -0.64 0.22
C ASP A 138 -4.28 0.12 0.94
N ILE A 139 -4.17 1.44 1.12
CA ILE A 139 -5.24 2.26 1.69
C ILE A 139 -6.50 2.21 0.84
N ARG A 140 -6.37 2.22 -0.48
CA ARG A 140 -7.50 2.36 -1.40
C ARG A 140 -8.13 1.03 -1.78
N PHE A 141 -7.31 0.04 -2.10
CA PHE A 141 -7.74 -1.23 -2.69
C PHE A 141 -7.44 -2.46 -1.85
N ARG A 142 -6.69 -2.31 -0.75
CA ARG A 142 -6.22 -3.44 0.08
C ARG A 142 -5.44 -4.47 -0.73
N ILE A 143 -4.66 -4.01 -1.67
CA ILE A 143 -3.81 -4.85 -2.52
C ILE A 143 -2.40 -4.29 -2.58
N ALA A 144 -1.45 -5.18 -2.85
CA ALA A 144 -0.09 -4.84 -3.24
C ALA A 144 0.10 -5.26 -4.70
N PRO A 145 0.04 -4.33 -5.67
CA PRO A 145 0.16 -4.66 -7.08
C PRO A 145 1.50 -5.33 -7.40
N VAL A 146 1.46 -6.48 -8.08
CA VAL A 146 2.66 -7.26 -8.42
C VAL A 146 3.73 -6.43 -9.13
N PRO A 147 3.40 -5.57 -10.12
CA PRO A 147 4.42 -4.73 -10.76
C PRO A 147 5.13 -3.79 -9.79
N MET A 148 4.41 -3.24 -8.81
CA MET A 148 5.00 -2.38 -7.78
C MET A 148 5.85 -3.17 -6.79
N LEU A 149 5.45 -4.39 -6.42
CA LEU A 149 6.26 -5.29 -5.60
C LEU A 149 7.57 -5.65 -6.29
N ILE A 150 7.53 -5.96 -7.58
CA ILE A 150 8.73 -6.23 -8.38
C ILE A 150 9.65 -5.00 -8.39
N LEU A 151 9.09 -3.82 -8.66
CA LEU A 151 9.87 -2.59 -8.71
C LEU A 151 10.47 -2.25 -7.33
N PHE A 152 9.73 -2.49 -6.25
CA PHE A 152 10.21 -2.33 -4.87
C PHE A 152 11.36 -3.29 -4.58
N ALA A 153 11.25 -4.56 -4.97
CA ALA A 153 12.31 -5.55 -4.81
C ALA A 153 13.56 -5.21 -5.63
N VAL A 154 13.38 -4.84 -6.90
CA VAL A 154 14.50 -4.48 -7.78
C VAL A 154 15.22 -3.22 -7.27
N SER A 155 14.49 -2.19 -6.88
CA SER A 155 15.11 -0.96 -6.34
C SER A 155 15.80 -1.22 -5.00
N GLY A 156 15.27 -2.11 -4.15
CA GLY A 156 15.93 -2.58 -2.94
C GLY A 156 17.24 -3.31 -3.22
N ALA A 157 17.22 -4.23 -4.17
CA ALA A 157 18.41 -4.99 -4.57
C ALA A 157 19.51 -4.10 -5.16
N VAL A 158 19.13 -3.14 -6.03
CA VAL A 158 20.08 -2.20 -6.65
C VAL A 158 20.62 -1.17 -5.65
N SER A 159 19.83 -0.82 -4.62
CA SER A 159 20.27 0.08 -3.55
C SER A 159 21.17 -0.59 -2.52
N SER A 160 21.22 -1.91 -2.51
CA SER A 160 21.94 -2.67 -1.49
C SER A 160 23.45 -2.54 -1.63
N PRO A 161 24.17 -2.18 -0.56
CA PRO A 161 25.63 -2.12 -0.59
C PRO A 161 26.30 -3.51 -0.72
N TRP A 162 25.56 -4.57 -0.45
CA TRP A 162 26.07 -5.96 -0.51
C TRP A 162 25.89 -6.63 -1.88
N GLY A 163 25.33 -5.89 -2.85
CA GLY A 163 24.99 -6.42 -4.17
C GLY A 163 23.67 -7.22 -4.20
N ALA A 164 23.08 -7.31 -5.38
CA ALA A 164 21.76 -7.90 -5.58
C ALA A 164 21.67 -9.38 -5.18
N TYR A 165 22.75 -10.15 -5.39
CA TYR A 165 22.79 -11.57 -5.05
C TYR A 165 22.71 -11.80 -3.53
N THR A 166 23.56 -11.15 -2.75
CA THR A 166 23.54 -11.22 -1.28
C THR A 166 22.23 -10.71 -0.72
N TRP A 167 21.72 -9.61 -1.30
CA TRP A 167 20.42 -9.07 -0.94
C TRP A 167 19.31 -10.12 -1.11
N ALA A 168 19.26 -10.81 -2.26
CA ALA A 168 18.23 -11.82 -2.53
C ALA A 168 18.34 -13.02 -1.58
N ILE A 169 19.56 -13.52 -1.32
CA ILE A 169 19.81 -14.65 -0.41
C ILE A 169 19.31 -14.34 1.01
N ILE A 170 19.36 -13.09 1.47
CA ILE A 170 18.89 -12.73 2.81
C ILE A 170 17.41 -12.40 2.80
N THR A 171 16.92 -11.69 1.78
CA THR A 171 15.51 -11.25 1.71
C THR A 171 14.55 -12.42 1.59
N VAL A 172 14.86 -13.43 0.79
CA VAL A 172 13.97 -14.57 0.57
C VAL A 172 13.75 -15.40 1.85
N PRO A 173 14.78 -15.82 2.59
CA PRO A 173 14.58 -16.49 3.88
C PRO A 173 13.87 -15.60 4.91
N CYS A 174 14.17 -14.30 4.93
CA CYS A 174 13.50 -13.35 5.82
C CYS A 174 11.99 -13.29 5.53
N ALA A 175 11.60 -13.21 4.27
CA ALA A 175 10.19 -13.26 3.87
C ALA A 175 9.54 -14.62 4.25
N ALA A 176 10.26 -15.73 4.10
CA ALA A 176 9.78 -17.05 4.50
C ALA A 176 9.56 -17.14 6.03
N VAL A 177 10.45 -16.57 6.83
CA VAL A 177 10.27 -16.49 8.30
C VAL A 177 9.02 -15.68 8.65
N PHE A 178 8.80 -14.54 8.02
CA PHE A 178 7.57 -13.75 8.24
C PHE A 178 6.32 -14.50 7.81
N ALA A 179 6.37 -15.25 6.72
CA ALA A 179 5.27 -16.10 6.29
C ALA A 179 4.94 -17.19 7.33
N LEU A 180 5.97 -17.82 7.92
CA LEU A 180 5.80 -18.80 8.99
C LEU A 180 5.21 -18.18 10.26
N ILE A 181 5.69 -16.97 10.65
CA ILE A 181 5.13 -16.23 11.78
C ILE A 181 3.67 -15.89 11.53
N SER A 182 3.33 -15.38 10.34
CA SER A 182 1.95 -15.07 9.96
C SER A 182 1.05 -16.31 10.01
N PHE A 183 1.54 -17.45 9.52
CA PHE A 183 0.83 -18.72 9.58
C PHE A 183 0.59 -19.18 11.03
N ALA A 184 1.59 -19.08 11.89
CA ALA A 184 1.47 -19.39 13.31
C ALA A 184 0.46 -18.48 14.01
N MET A 185 0.54 -17.17 13.77
CA MET A 185 -0.38 -16.16 14.32
C MET A 185 -1.84 -16.43 13.91
N LYS A 186 -2.06 -16.80 12.64
CA LYS A 186 -3.39 -17.18 12.16
C LYS A 186 -3.96 -18.38 12.92
N ARG A 187 -3.12 -19.36 13.28
CA ARG A 187 -3.53 -20.53 14.05
C ARG A 187 -3.93 -20.23 15.48
N ILE A 188 -3.35 -19.21 16.10
CA ILE A 188 -3.68 -18.76 17.46
C ILE A 188 -4.83 -17.73 17.48
N GLY A 189 -5.50 -17.51 16.36
CA GLY A 189 -6.61 -16.54 16.27
C GLY A 189 -6.16 -15.08 16.11
N GLY A 190 -4.89 -14.87 15.75
CA GLY A 190 -4.33 -13.55 15.46
C GLY A 190 -4.58 -13.08 14.02
N ILE A 191 -4.09 -11.87 13.75
CA ILE A 191 -4.14 -11.25 12.42
C ILE A 191 -3.29 -12.06 11.45
N SER A 192 -3.82 -12.36 10.27
CA SER A 192 -3.07 -12.98 9.17
C SER A 192 -2.60 -11.91 8.19
N TRP A 193 -1.32 -11.91 7.87
CA TRP A 193 -0.75 -11.08 6.80
C TRP A 193 -0.90 -11.79 5.45
N HIS A 194 -1.00 -11.01 4.40
CA HIS A 194 -0.99 -11.52 3.03
C HIS A 194 0.45 -11.67 2.50
N ALA A 195 0.60 -12.39 1.40
CA ALA A 195 1.91 -12.64 0.79
C ALA A 195 2.66 -11.34 0.46
N GLY A 196 1.95 -10.30 0.03
CA GLY A 196 2.51 -8.98 -0.22
C GLY A 196 3.10 -8.33 1.02
N ASP A 197 2.49 -8.51 2.19
CA ASP A 197 2.87 -7.83 3.42
C ASP A 197 4.22 -8.32 3.96
N TYR A 198 4.44 -9.64 4.01
CA TYR A 198 5.73 -10.14 4.50
C TYR A 198 6.86 -9.98 3.48
N LEU A 199 6.55 -9.96 2.18
CA LEU A 199 7.54 -9.64 1.17
C LEU A 199 7.97 -8.17 1.26
N THR A 200 7.01 -7.23 1.37
CA THR A 200 7.32 -5.81 1.53
C THR A 200 8.07 -5.52 2.82
N LEU A 201 7.71 -6.21 3.92
CA LEU A 201 8.43 -6.10 5.20
C LEU A 201 9.89 -6.58 5.07
N ALA A 202 10.13 -7.73 4.43
CA ALA A 202 11.48 -8.24 4.23
C ALA A 202 12.33 -7.28 3.40
N ILE A 203 11.78 -6.71 2.32
CA ILE A 203 12.46 -5.72 1.48
C ILE A 203 12.78 -4.46 2.28
N ALA A 204 11.81 -3.94 3.05
CA ALA A 204 11.98 -2.75 3.87
C ALA A 204 13.06 -2.95 4.96
N LEU A 205 13.05 -4.10 5.64
CA LEU A 205 14.09 -4.44 6.63
C LEU A 205 15.49 -4.48 6.02
N MET A 206 15.63 -5.05 4.83
CA MET A 206 16.90 -5.04 4.11
C MET A 206 17.35 -3.63 3.72
N ALA A 207 16.40 -2.77 3.34
CA ALA A 207 16.70 -1.38 3.01
C ALA A 207 17.20 -0.61 4.26
N VAL A 208 16.53 -0.72 5.40
CA VAL A 208 16.95 -0.04 6.64
C VAL A 208 18.20 -0.65 7.26
N LEU A 209 18.44 -1.96 7.06
CA LEU A 209 19.68 -2.61 7.45
C LEU A 209 20.87 -2.03 6.69
N SER A 210 20.69 -1.72 5.40
CA SER A 210 21.73 -1.11 4.55
C SER A 210 22.13 0.30 5.00
N VAL A 211 21.26 1.01 5.71
CA VAL A 211 21.51 2.35 6.25
C VAL A 211 21.64 2.39 7.78
N GLY A 212 21.67 1.21 8.42
CA GLY A 212 21.96 1.08 9.86
C GLY A 212 20.86 1.56 10.80
N THR A 213 19.58 1.55 10.37
CA THR A 213 18.46 2.09 11.14
C THR A 213 17.33 1.08 11.41
N VAL A 214 17.70 -0.18 11.64
CA VAL A 214 16.71 -1.26 11.90
C VAL A 214 15.91 -0.99 13.17
N PHE A 215 16.55 -0.56 14.24
CA PHE A 215 15.87 -0.29 15.52
C PHE A 215 14.88 0.87 15.40
N GLU A 216 15.27 1.94 14.72
CA GLU A 216 14.43 3.11 14.47
C GLU A 216 13.23 2.73 13.59
N PHE A 217 13.46 1.93 12.55
CA PHE A 217 12.39 1.40 11.72
C PHE A 217 11.38 0.59 12.55
N LEU A 218 11.86 -0.34 13.35
CA LEU A 218 11.00 -1.18 14.20
C LEU A 218 10.25 -0.34 15.23
N ALA A 219 10.90 0.66 15.85
CA ALA A 219 10.27 1.55 16.81
C ALA A 219 9.16 2.40 16.15
N ILE A 220 9.44 3.02 15.00
CA ILE A 220 8.44 3.81 14.26
C ILE A 220 7.31 2.90 13.79
N HIS A 221 7.64 1.71 13.29
CA HIS A 221 6.65 0.75 12.82
C HIS A 221 5.70 0.33 13.94
N LEU A 222 6.23 0.02 15.12
CA LEU A 222 5.44 -0.32 16.30
C LEU A 222 4.57 0.86 16.75
N LEU A 223 5.13 2.07 16.81
CA LEU A 223 4.39 3.28 17.18
C LEU A 223 3.23 3.57 16.22
N CYS A 224 3.49 3.47 14.90
CA CYS A 224 2.45 3.67 13.90
C CYS A 224 1.37 2.58 13.97
N ALA A 225 1.76 1.32 14.18
CA ALA A 225 0.82 0.21 14.33
C ALA A 225 -0.04 0.38 15.60
N CYS A 226 0.57 0.76 16.74
CA CYS A 226 -0.17 1.05 17.96
C CYS A 226 -1.11 2.26 17.80
N ALA A 227 -0.66 3.34 17.17
CA ALA A 227 -1.50 4.51 16.92
C ALA A 227 -2.69 4.18 16.03
N LEU A 228 -2.49 3.36 14.99
CA LEU A 228 -3.55 2.89 14.13
C LEU A 228 -4.54 1.99 14.86
N GLU A 229 -4.05 1.06 15.68
CA GLU A 229 -4.91 0.19 16.51
C GLU A 229 -5.74 1.00 17.50
N LEU A 230 -5.16 2.02 18.14
CA LEU A 230 -5.90 2.93 19.02
C LEU A 230 -6.94 3.73 18.22
N ALA A 231 -6.59 4.22 17.04
CA ALA A 231 -7.53 4.92 16.18
C ALA A 231 -8.71 4.03 15.77
N ILE A 232 -8.46 2.76 15.43
CA ILE A 232 -9.50 1.78 15.11
C ILE A 232 -10.45 1.55 16.28
N ARG A 233 -9.94 1.53 17.51
CA ARG A 233 -10.74 1.29 18.73
C ARG A 233 -11.55 2.51 19.17
N PHE A 234 -10.96 3.69 19.06
CA PHE A 234 -11.54 4.90 19.68
C PHE A 234 -12.15 5.88 18.68
N ILE A 235 -11.82 5.78 17.40
CA ILE A 235 -12.35 6.67 16.35
C ILE A 235 -13.35 5.89 15.49
N PRO A 236 -14.66 6.18 15.58
CA PRO A 236 -15.68 5.43 14.82
C PRO A 236 -15.45 5.41 13.31
N ALA A 237 -14.91 6.50 12.75
CA ALA A 237 -14.55 6.56 11.35
C ALA A 237 -13.44 5.57 10.93
N CYS A 238 -12.61 5.12 11.88
CA CYS A 238 -11.54 4.15 11.68
C CYS A 238 -11.96 2.70 12.00
N ALA A 239 -13.10 2.48 12.63
CA ALA A 239 -13.57 1.15 13.04
C ALA A 239 -13.67 0.17 11.85
N ARG A 240 -13.93 0.68 10.65
CA ARG A 240 -13.95 -0.08 9.40
C ARG A 240 -12.60 -0.69 9.01
N LEU A 241 -11.49 -0.22 9.58
CA LEU A 241 -10.15 -0.75 9.33
C LEU A 241 -9.83 -1.98 10.17
N LYS A 242 -10.72 -2.36 11.10
CA LYS A 242 -10.49 -3.45 12.07
C LYS A 242 -10.13 -4.78 11.41
N ASP A 243 -10.83 -5.12 10.34
CA ASP A 243 -10.67 -6.41 9.67
C ASP A 243 -9.66 -6.35 8.51
N ASN A 244 -9.16 -5.14 8.20
CA ASN A 244 -8.27 -4.97 7.07
C ASN A 244 -7.36 -3.73 7.24
N VAL A 245 -6.34 -3.88 8.06
CA VAL A 245 -5.37 -2.83 8.37
C VAL A 245 -4.51 -2.54 7.13
N PRO A 246 -4.31 -1.27 6.70
CA PRO A 246 -3.45 -0.92 5.58
C PRO A 246 -1.97 -1.04 5.98
N TYR A 247 -1.46 -2.25 5.95
CA TYR A 247 -0.13 -2.59 6.45
C TYR A 247 0.99 -1.89 5.67
N ASN A 248 0.90 -1.86 4.34
CA ASN A 248 1.91 -1.22 3.50
C ASN A 248 1.97 0.30 3.69
N ALA A 249 0.87 0.93 4.12
CA ALA A 249 0.88 2.35 4.47
C ALA A 249 1.71 2.60 5.75
N VAL A 250 1.52 1.78 6.78
CA VAL A 250 2.31 1.84 8.02
C VAL A 250 3.79 1.58 7.72
N LEU A 251 4.07 0.57 6.90
CA LEU A 251 5.42 0.22 6.47
C LEU A 251 6.10 1.36 5.72
N SER A 252 5.39 2.03 4.81
CA SER A 252 5.92 3.17 4.05
C SER A 252 6.32 4.33 4.96
N VAL A 253 5.45 4.72 5.90
CA VAL A 253 5.75 5.77 6.88
C VAL A 253 6.96 5.41 7.72
N SER A 254 7.06 4.15 8.16
CA SER A 254 8.16 3.65 8.97
C SER A 254 9.49 3.67 8.20
N LEU A 255 9.46 3.27 6.93
CA LEU A 255 10.64 3.23 6.07
C LEU A 255 11.18 4.63 5.77
N VAL A 256 10.29 5.57 5.41
CA VAL A 256 10.67 6.97 5.18
C VAL A 256 11.20 7.61 6.47
N GLY A 257 10.53 7.40 7.60
CA GLY A 257 10.94 7.93 8.90
C GLY A 257 12.30 7.41 9.36
N ALA A 258 12.54 6.10 9.25
CA ALA A 258 13.84 5.50 9.58
C ALA A 258 14.96 6.03 8.68
N THR A 259 14.66 6.26 7.40
CA THR A 259 15.62 6.83 6.45
C THR A 259 15.97 8.28 6.82
N ILE A 260 15.00 9.08 7.23
CA ILE A 260 15.25 10.46 7.72
C ILE A 260 16.18 10.42 8.94
N ILE A 261 15.95 9.50 9.88
CA ILE A 261 16.82 9.36 11.06
C ILE A 261 18.24 8.94 10.65
N ALA A 262 18.38 8.02 9.67
CA ALA A 262 19.70 7.65 9.14
C ALA A 262 20.48 8.85 8.63
N ILE A 263 19.81 9.72 7.88
CA ILE A 263 20.41 10.95 7.33
C ILE A 263 20.81 11.90 8.47
N LEU A 264 19.93 12.10 9.45
CA LEU A 264 20.20 12.99 10.59
C LEU A 264 21.33 12.50 11.50
N LYS A 265 21.52 11.19 11.61
CA LYS A 265 22.64 10.59 12.36
C LYS A 265 23.98 10.64 11.61
N GLY A 266 23.98 11.05 10.35
CA GLY A 266 25.19 11.06 9.54
C GLY A 266 25.69 9.66 9.14
N ASN A 267 24.85 8.63 9.28
CA ASN A 267 25.20 7.25 8.95
C ASN A 267 25.47 7.02 7.45
N LEU A 268 25.35 8.07 6.62
CA LEU A 268 25.38 8.02 5.15
C LEU A 268 26.49 8.85 4.54
N LEU A 269 27.42 9.36 5.35
CA LEU A 269 28.59 10.12 4.88
C LEU A 269 29.84 9.26 4.85
#